data_595dc5bc8e862aa3f4f396f1c80e5e78
#
_entry.id   595dc5bc8e862aa3f4f396f1c80e5e78
#
_cell.length_a   1.000
_cell.length_b   1.000
_cell.length_c   1.000
_cell.angle_alpha   90.00
_cell.angle_beta   90.00
_cell.angle_gamma   90.00
#
_symmetry.space_group_name_H-M   'P 1'
#
loop_
_entity.id
_entity.type
_entity.pdbx_description
1 polymer ?
#
loop_
_entity_poly.entity_id
_entity_poly.type
_entity_poly.pdbx_seq_one_letter_code
_entity_poly.pdbx_strand_id
1 'polypeptide(L)'
;YRFALSSAVVGAYLLLRRADLRVTLREFGVLFGLGALYAFTSLLLTIAYLYIPSGVATTIHFLYPLLVAAIMALFFKDRISVSVMVAALAAVAGVWLLSGGTDAAVGMKGLTLALATVATYAVYIVGVNKSCVQHMEGLKMVFFILLSATIIFAGNLFVKGEIPESIP
;
A
#
# COMPACT_ATOMS: atom_id res chain seq x y z
N TYR A 1 -11.66 -5.12 -9.37
CA TYR A 1 -11.48 -4.49 -10.68
C TYR A 1 -10.24 -3.60 -10.74
N ARG A 2 -10.03 -2.68 -9.77
CA ARG A 2 -8.92 -1.69 -9.79
C ARG A 2 -7.55 -2.34 -10.02
N PHE A 3 -7.20 -3.37 -9.26
CA PHE A 3 -5.91 -4.06 -9.39
C PHE A 3 -5.78 -4.84 -10.70
N ALA A 4 -6.86 -5.52 -11.13
CA ALA A 4 -6.88 -6.26 -12.38
C ALA A 4 -6.69 -5.34 -13.58
N LEU A 5 -7.41 -4.21 -13.63
CA LEU A 5 -7.28 -3.23 -14.71
C LEU A 5 -5.87 -2.62 -14.73
N SER A 6 -5.35 -2.23 -13.56
CA SER A 6 -4.00 -1.65 -13.45
C SER A 6 -2.92 -2.65 -13.85
N SER A 7 -3.03 -3.92 -13.44
CA SER A 7 -2.07 -4.96 -13.83
C SER A 7 -2.14 -5.27 -15.33
N ALA A 8 -3.34 -5.26 -15.93
CA ALA A 8 -3.52 -5.46 -17.37
C ALA A 8 -2.88 -4.32 -18.19
N VAL A 9 -3.08 -3.06 -17.78
CA VAL A 9 -2.50 -1.90 -18.47
C VAL A 9 -0.97 -1.92 -18.36
N VAL A 10 -0.42 -2.13 -17.16
CA VAL A 10 1.04 -2.20 -16.98
C VAL A 10 1.63 -3.41 -17.70
N GLY A 11 0.95 -4.56 -17.67
CA GLY A 11 1.35 -5.76 -18.40
C GLY A 11 1.37 -5.56 -19.91
N ALA A 12 0.31 -4.96 -20.48
CA ALA A 12 0.26 -4.63 -21.90
C ALA A 12 1.42 -3.69 -22.30
N TYR A 13 1.69 -2.67 -21.49
CA TYR A 13 2.80 -1.75 -21.74
C TYR A 13 4.17 -2.45 -21.73
N LEU A 14 4.41 -3.36 -20.77
CA LEU A 14 5.65 -4.14 -20.68
C LEU A 14 5.81 -5.09 -21.87
N LEU A 15 4.72 -5.73 -22.32
CA LEU A 15 4.72 -6.57 -23.52
C LEU A 15 5.04 -5.77 -24.78
N LEU A 16 4.46 -4.59 -24.94
CA LEU A 16 4.76 -3.69 -26.08
C LEU A 16 6.23 -3.24 -26.08
N ARG A 17 6.80 -3.00 -24.93
CA ARG A 17 8.24 -2.68 -24.76
C ARG A 17 9.16 -3.88 -24.90
N ARG A 18 8.63 -5.11 -25.03
CA ARG A 18 9.40 -6.37 -25.02
C ARG A 18 10.32 -6.47 -23.79
N ALA A 19 9.84 -5.97 -22.63
CA ALA A 19 10.60 -6.02 -21.39
C ALA A 19 10.82 -7.48 -20.97
N ASP A 20 11.98 -7.76 -20.40
CA ASP A 20 12.26 -9.09 -19.85
C ASP A 20 11.48 -9.30 -18.55
N LEU A 21 10.45 -10.14 -18.61
CA LEU A 21 9.58 -10.49 -17.48
C LEU A 21 10.10 -11.71 -16.69
N ARG A 22 11.30 -12.20 -16.98
CA ARG A 22 11.88 -13.35 -16.27
C ARG A 22 12.16 -12.96 -14.83
N VAL A 23 11.64 -13.75 -13.90
CA VAL A 23 11.87 -13.62 -12.46
C VAL A 23 12.31 -14.97 -11.92
N THR A 24 13.21 -14.96 -10.95
CA THR A 24 13.59 -16.17 -10.23
C THR A 24 12.46 -16.57 -9.28
N LEU A 25 12.40 -17.85 -8.90
CA LEU A 25 11.40 -18.35 -7.96
C LEU A 25 11.44 -17.59 -6.62
N ARG A 26 12.63 -17.21 -6.18
CA ARG A 26 12.84 -16.42 -4.96
C ARG A 26 12.28 -15.01 -5.09
N GLU A 27 12.54 -14.32 -6.21
CA GLU A 27 11.99 -13.00 -6.48
C GLU A 27 10.46 -13.05 -6.59
N PHE A 28 9.92 -14.07 -7.27
CA PHE A 28 8.48 -14.25 -7.37
C PHE A 28 7.85 -14.44 -5.99
N GLY A 29 8.42 -15.24 -5.09
CA GLY A 29 7.94 -15.41 -3.74
C GLY A 29 7.92 -14.11 -2.93
N VAL A 30 8.97 -13.29 -3.05
CA VAL A 30 9.04 -11.97 -2.41
C VAL A 30 8.00 -11.02 -3.01
N LEU A 31 7.87 -10.96 -4.33
CA LEU A 31 6.88 -10.12 -5.01
C LEU A 31 5.45 -10.52 -4.66
N PHE A 32 5.19 -11.82 -4.53
CA PHE A 32 3.88 -12.31 -4.10
C PHE A 32 3.58 -11.91 -2.65
N GLY A 33 4.54 -12.03 -1.74
CA GLY A 33 4.40 -11.57 -0.34
C GLY A 33 4.18 -10.06 -0.23
N LEU A 34 4.93 -9.27 -1.01
CA LEU A 34 4.75 -7.82 -1.09
C LEU A 34 3.38 -7.44 -1.69
N GLY A 35 2.94 -8.17 -2.71
CA GLY A 35 1.61 -8.00 -3.30
C GLY A 35 0.48 -8.35 -2.32
N ALA A 36 0.65 -9.40 -1.52
CA ALA A 36 -0.29 -9.75 -0.45
C ALA A 36 -0.38 -8.65 0.62
N LEU A 37 0.77 -8.11 1.04
CA LEU A 37 0.82 -7.03 2.02
C LEU A 37 0.19 -5.74 1.48
N TYR A 38 0.43 -5.42 0.21
CA TYR A 38 -0.20 -4.29 -0.47
C TYR A 38 -1.73 -4.47 -0.60
N ALA A 39 -2.19 -5.67 -0.98
CA ALA A 39 -3.60 -6.01 -1.04
C ALA A 39 -4.27 -5.88 0.34
N PHE A 40 -3.63 -6.41 1.38
CA PHE A 40 -4.11 -6.33 2.75
C PHE A 40 -4.21 -4.87 3.25
N THR A 41 -3.20 -4.05 2.98
CA THR A 41 -3.21 -2.61 3.28
C THR A 41 -4.39 -1.90 2.60
N SER A 42 -4.61 -2.19 1.30
CA SER A 42 -5.72 -1.61 0.55
C SER A 42 -7.08 -2.04 1.11
N LEU A 43 -7.20 -3.27 1.58
CA LEU A 43 -8.42 -3.78 2.21
C LEU A 43 -8.69 -3.09 3.54
N LEU A 44 -7.67 -2.97 4.40
CA LEU A 44 -7.77 -2.24 5.66
C LEU A 44 -8.20 -0.79 5.44
N LEU A 45 -7.62 -0.11 4.45
CA LEU A 45 -7.96 1.27 4.14
C LEU A 45 -9.41 1.39 3.65
N THR A 46 -9.87 0.47 2.81
CA THR A 46 -11.26 0.44 2.34
C THR A 46 -12.23 0.20 3.49
N ILE A 47 -11.89 -0.67 4.44
CA ILE A 47 -12.71 -0.90 5.64
C ILE A 47 -12.70 0.34 6.54
N ALA A 48 -11.56 1.03 6.68
CA ALA A 48 -11.49 2.26 7.47
C ALA A 48 -12.45 3.33 6.97
N TYR A 49 -12.68 3.43 5.65
CA TYR A 49 -13.64 4.37 5.04
C TYR A 49 -15.10 4.13 5.45
N LEU A 50 -15.43 2.94 5.98
CA LEU A 50 -16.76 2.65 6.51
C LEU A 50 -16.99 3.28 7.90
N TYR A 51 -15.92 3.66 8.60
CA TYR A 51 -15.97 4.14 9.99
C TYR A 51 -15.55 5.59 10.14
N ILE A 52 -14.75 6.12 9.21
CA ILE A 52 -14.26 7.52 9.24
C ILE A 52 -14.27 8.08 7.81
N PRO A 53 -14.39 9.42 7.67
CA PRO A 53 -14.33 10.07 6.37
C PRO A 53 -13.07 9.68 5.59
N SER A 54 -13.22 9.41 4.29
CA SER A 54 -12.12 8.94 3.43
C SER A 54 -10.92 9.90 3.42
N GLY A 55 -11.17 11.21 3.50
CA GLY A 55 -10.12 12.22 3.61
C GLY A 55 -9.28 12.06 4.87
N VAL A 56 -9.92 11.83 6.03
CA VAL A 56 -9.24 11.61 7.32
C VAL A 56 -8.42 10.31 7.26
N ALA A 57 -9.03 9.20 6.82
CA ALA A 57 -8.34 7.93 6.71
C ALA A 57 -7.12 8.00 5.79
N THR A 58 -7.25 8.67 4.64
CA THR A 58 -6.18 8.84 3.66
C THR A 58 -5.07 9.73 4.22
N THR A 59 -5.41 10.82 4.92
CA THR A 59 -4.41 11.68 5.56
C THR A 59 -3.61 10.94 6.63
N ILE A 60 -4.27 10.13 7.46
CA ILE A 60 -3.59 9.25 8.41
C ILE A 60 -2.71 8.25 7.68
N HIS A 61 -3.20 7.63 6.63
CA HIS A 61 -2.40 6.68 5.83
C HIS A 61 -1.11 7.33 5.32
N PHE A 62 -1.13 8.59 4.89
CA PHE A 62 0.06 9.32 4.44
C PHE A 62 1.11 9.57 5.53
N LEU A 63 0.92 9.13 6.75
CA LEU A 63 1.97 9.08 7.77
C LEU A 63 2.98 7.93 7.54
N TYR A 64 2.71 7.02 6.59
CA TYR A 64 3.62 5.88 6.33
C TYR A 64 5.07 6.28 6.03
N PRO A 65 5.41 7.40 5.34
CA PRO A 65 6.80 7.74 5.09
C PRO A 65 7.57 8.04 6.37
N LEU A 66 6.87 8.58 7.37
CA LEU A 66 7.45 8.81 8.70
C LEU A 66 7.82 7.49 9.38
N LEU A 67 6.91 6.51 9.33
CA LEU A 67 7.16 5.19 9.91
C LEU A 67 8.25 4.44 9.12
N VAL A 68 8.27 4.56 7.79
CA VAL A 68 9.36 4.03 6.94
C VAL A 68 10.70 4.63 7.38
N ALA A 69 10.79 5.95 7.52
CA ALA A 69 12.02 6.61 7.94
C ALA A 69 12.46 6.15 9.34
N ALA A 70 11.52 6.00 10.27
CA ALA A 70 11.81 5.49 11.61
C ALA A 70 12.34 4.05 11.56
N ILE A 71 11.71 3.15 10.80
CA ILE A 71 12.16 1.77 10.63
C ILE A 71 13.55 1.74 10.00
N MET A 72 13.78 2.53 8.94
CA MET A 72 15.06 2.59 8.25
C MET A 72 16.18 3.10 9.17
N ALA A 73 15.91 4.11 10.00
CA ALA A 73 16.88 4.62 10.96
C ALA A 73 17.18 3.62 12.09
N LEU A 74 16.15 2.99 12.65
CA LEU A 74 16.29 2.10 13.80
C LEU A 74 16.94 0.74 13.43
N PHE A 75 16.51 0.14 12.33
CA PHE A 75 16.94 -1.22 11.95
C PHE A 75 18.10 -1.22 10.95
N PHE A 76 18.19 -0.22 10.09
CA PHE A 76 19.21 -0.16 9.04
C PHE A 76 20.24 0.95 9.26
N LYS A 77 20.11 1.71 10.36
CA LYS A 77 21.02 2.82 10.72
C LYS A 77 21.15 3.89 9.61
N ASP A 78 20.13 4.00 8.77
CA ASP A 78 20.08 5.03 7.73
C ASP A 78 19.86 6.39 8.39
N ARG A 79 20.49 7.44 7.85
CA ARG A 79 20.33 8.80 8.38
C ARG A 79 18.98 9.37 7.99
N ILE A 80 18.19 9.81 8.96
CA ILE A 80 16.94 10.53 8.69
C ILE A 80 17.30 11.90 8.11
N SER A 81 16.80 12.19 6.89
CA SER A 81 16.97 13.52 6.29
C SER A 81 16.09 14.54 7.03
N VAL A 82 16.60 15.77 7.16
CA VAL A 82 15.84 16.91 7.70
C VAL A 82 14.53 17.11 6.93
N SER A 83 14.55 16.92 5.61
CA SER A 83 13.34 17.01 4.77
C SER A 83 12.25 16.01 5.19
N VAL A 84 12.63 14.79 5.58
CA VAL A 84 11.68 13.77 6.08
C VAL A 84 11.11 14.20 7.42
N MET A 85 11.90 14.79 8.29
CA MET A 85 11.46 15.30 9.60
C MET A 85 10.46 16.45 9.44
N VAL A 86 10.74 17.39 8.53
CA VAL A 86 9.83 18.51 8.22
C VAL A 86 8.53 17.99 7.61
N ALA A 87 8.60 17.05 6.66
CA ALA A 87 7.42 16.42 6.07
C ALA A 87 6.56 15.69 7.09
N ALA A 88 7.21 15.02 8.06
CA ALA A 88 6.53 14.35 9.17
C ALA A 88 5.75 15.32 10.06
N LEU A 89 6.38 16.43 10.44
CA LEU A 89 5.73 17.47 11.25
C LEU A 89 4.57 18.11 10.49
N ALA A 90 4.74 18.38 9.19
CA ALA A 90 3.67 18.92 8.35
C ALA A 90 2.49 17.92 8.22
N ALA A 91 2.77 16.62 8.10
CA ALA A 91 1.74 15.59 8.02
C ALA A 91 0.95 15.48 9.34
N VAL A 92 1.62 15.51 10.50
CA VAL A 92 0.96 15.51 11.82
C VAL A 92 0.10 16.76 11.99
N ALA A 93 0.61 17.93 11.63
CA ALA A 93 -0.16 19.17 11.66
C ALA A 93 -1.40 19.11 10.74
N GLY A 94 -1.26 18.54 9.54
CA GLY A 94 -2.36 18.31 8.61
C GLY A 94 -3.45 17.39 9.16
N VAL A 95 -3.06 16.29 9.81
CA VAL A 95 -4.01 15.38 10.50
C VAL A 95 -4.72 16.13 11.63
N TRP A 96 -3.99 16.91 12.41
CA TRP A 96 -4.56 17.68 13.52
C TRP A 96 -5.58 18.71 13.04
N LEU A 97 -5.26 19.48 12.00
CA LEU A 97 -6.15 20.46 11.38
C LEU A 97 -7.40 19.79 10.81
N LEU A 98 -7.26 18.64 10.17
CA LEU A 98 -8.36 17.90 9.58
C LEU A 98 -9.30 17.30 10.65
N SER A 99 -8.72 16.84 11.76
CA SER A 99 -9.48 16.27 12.89
C SER A 99 -10.24 17.33 13.67
N GLY A 100 -9.73 18.56 13.77
CA GLY A 100 -10.38 19.67 14.48
C GLY A 100 -11.52 20.33 13.70
N GLY A 101 -11.65 20.07 12.41
CA GLY A 101 -12.67 20.64 11.53
C GLY A 101 -13.88 19.74 11.25
N THR A 102 -13.89 18.52 11.73
CA THR A 102 -15.00 17.57 11.54
C THR A 102 -15.72 17.31 12.86
N ASP A 103 -16.99 17.71 12.97
CA ASP A 103 -17.91 17.31 14.06
C ASP A 103 -18.20 15.79 14.05
N ALA A 104 -17.65 15.07 13.08
CA ALA A 104 -17.72 13.61 13.01
C ALA A 104 -16.80 13.02 14.07
N ALA A 105 -17.38 12.47 15.13
CA ALA A 105 -16.65 11.66 16.10
C ALA A 105 -15.83 10.60 15.35
N VAL A 106 -14.51 10.78 15.28
CA VAL A 106 -13.61 9.80 14.66
C VAL A 106 -13.70 8.53 15.48
N GLY A 107 -14.43 7.56 14.97
CA GLY A 107 -14.62 6.28 15.66
C GLY A 107 -13.27 5.57 15.89
N MET A 108 -13.04 5.12 17.11
CA MET A 108 -11.79 4.44 17.49
C MET A 108 -11.45 3.28 16.55
N LYS A 109 -12.46 2.54 16.05
CA LYS A 109 -12.28 1.46 15.08
C LYS A 109 -11.69 1.97 13.74
N GLY A 110 -12.19 3.09 13.22
CA GLY A 110 -11.68 3.66 11.98
C GLY A 110 -10.26 4.18 12.15
N LEU A 111 -9.96 4.81 13.28
CA LEU A 111 -8.61 5.29 13.60
C LEU A 111 -7.60 4.13 13.69
N THR A 112 -7.94 3.07 14.41
CA THR A 112 -7.05 1.89 14.53
C THR A 112 -6.82 1.20 13.20
N LEU A 113 -7.84 1.09 12.35
CA LEU A 113 -7.70 0.55 10.99
C LEU A 113 -6.80 1.45 10.12
N ALA A 114 -6.99 2.77 10.16
CA ALA A 114 -6.14 3.70 9.41
C ALA A 114 -4.68 3.63 9.87
N LEU A 115 -4.41 3.57 11.17
CA LEU A 115 -3.05 3.39 11.71
C LEU A 115 -2.45 2.02 11.33
N ALA A 116 -3.25 0.96 11.29
CA ALA A 116 -2.80 -0.34 10.81
C ALA A 116 -2.36 -0.28 9.34
N THR A 117 -3.02 0.54 8.50
CA THR A 117 -2.58 0.74 7.11
C THR A 117 -1.22 1.41 7.02
N VAL A 118 -0.92 2.34 7.93
CA VAL A 118 0.40 3.00 8.01
C VAL A 118 1.49 1.95 8.29
N ALA A 119 1.25 1.08 9.26
CA ALA A 119 2.20 0.03 9.63
C ALA A 119 2.41 -0.98 8.49
N THR A 120 1.34 -1.51 7.93
CA THR A 120 1.42 -2.52 6.85
C THR A 120 2.06 -1.95 5.59
N TYR A 121 1.74 -0.71 5.24
CA TYR A 121 2.34 -0.06 4.07
C TYR A 121 3.81 0.32 4.30
N ALA A 122 4.18 0.73 5.51
CA ALA A 122 5.57 0.99 5.85
C ALA A 122 6.42 -0.29 5.73
N VAL A 123 5.93 -1.43 6.23
CA VAL A 123 6.61 -2.72 6.07
C VAL A 123 6.71 -3.10 4.59
N TYR A 124 5.66 -2.87 3.79
CA TYR A 124 5.69 -3.07 2.35
C TYR A 124 6.81 -2.24 1.68
N ILE A 125 6.91 -0.94 1.97
CA ILE A 125 7.93 -0.06 1.38
C ILE A 125 9.35 -0.47 1.82
N VAL A 126 9.54 -0.80 3.09
CA VAL A 126 10.83 -1.31 3.59
C VAL A 126 11.17 -2.64 2.91
N GLY A 127 10.20 -3.53 2.75
CA GLY A 127 10.36 -4.80 2.03
C GLY A 127 10.80 -4.59 0.58
N VAL A 128 10.20 -3.66 -0.15
CA VAL A 128 10.62 -3.27 -1.51
C VAL A 128 12.08 -2.80 -1.52
N ASN A 129 12.46 -1.94 -0.57
CA ASN A 129 13.78 -1.30 -0.57
C ASN A 129 14.92 -2.20 -0.06
N LYS A 130 14.62 -3.22 0.75
CA LYS A 130 15.65 -4.05 1.41
C LYS A 130 15.62 -5.53 1.00
N SER A 131 14.75 -5.92 0.08
CA SER A 131 14.69 -7.29 -0.42
C SER A 131 15.49 -7.51 -1.72
N CYS A 132 15.51 -8.75 -2.20
CA CYS A 132 16.20 -9.09 -3.43
C CYS A 132 15.65 -8.40 -4.69
N VAL A 133 14.47 -7.78 -4.61
CA VAL A 133 13.83 -7.07 -5.74
C VAL A 133 14.19 -5.58 -5.81
N GLN A 134 15.01 -5.06 -4.88
CA GLN A 134 15.36 -3.63 -4.82
C GLN A 134 16.00 -3.08 -6.11
N HIS A 135 16.69 -3.93 -6.88
CA HIS A 135 17.35 -3.56 -8.14
C HIS A 135 16.52 -3.90 -9.38
N MET A 136 15.31 -4.44 -9.18
CA MET A 136 14.40 -4.75 -10.27
C MET A 136 13.84 -3.47 -10.89
N GLU A 137 13.60 -3.49 -12.21
CA GLU A 137 12.93 -2.39 -12.89
C GLU A 137 11.56 -2.09 -12.24
N GLY A 138 11.32 -0.82 -11.89
CA GLY A 138 10.15 -0.43 -11.12
C GLY A 138 8.82 -0.85 -11.75
N LEU A 139 8.67 -0.74 -13.08
CA LEU A 139 7.45 -1.15 -13.77
C LEU A 139 7.22 -2.66 -13.71
N LYS A 140 8.30 -3.45 -13.84
CA LYS A 140 8.24 -4.90 -13.71
C LYS A 140 7.81 -5.30 -12.30
N MET A 141 8.40 -4.68 -11.28
CA MET A 141 8.05 -4.92 -9.89
C MET A 141 6.58 -4.57 -9.61
N VAL A 142 6.12 -3.39 -10.04
CA VAL A 142 4.72 -2.95 -9.89
C VAL A 142 3.77 -3.92 -10.57
N PHE A 143 4.09 -4.40 -11.77
CA PHE A 143 3.28 -5.40 -12.48
C PHE A 143 3.06 -6.66 -11.64
N PHE A 144 4.13 -7.26 -11.12
CA PHE A 144 4.01 -8.48 -10.32
C PHE A 144 3.29 -8.27 -8.99
N ILE A 145 3.49 -7.12 -8.34
CA ILE A 145 2.78 -6.76 -7.11
C ILE A 145 1.27 -6.62 -7.37
N LEU A 146 0.87 -5.90 -8.43
CA LEU A 146 -0.53 -5.74 -8.81
C LEU A 146 -1.17 -7.05 -9.26
N LEU A 147 -0.42 -7.88 -9.98
CA LEU A 147 -0.88 -9.21 -10.39
C LEU A 147 -1.13 -10.10 -9.17
N SER A 148 -0.21 -10.11 -8.21
CA SER A 148 -0.36 -10.86 -6.95
C SER A 148 -1.55 -10.36 -6.13
N ALA A 149 -1.74 -9.06 -6.02
CA ALA A 149 -2.90 -8.46 -5.38
C ALA A 149 -4.20 -8.87 -6.09
N THR A 150 -4.21 -8.89 -7.42
CA THR A 150 -5.37 -9.32 -8.22
C THR A 150 -5.72 -10.78 -7.95
N ILE A 151 -4.72 -11.67 -7.92
CA ILE A 151 -4.92 -13.09 -7.64
C ILE A 151 -5.52 -13.30 -6.25
N ILE A 152 -5.02 -12.59 -5.25
CA ILE A 152 -5.50 -12.69 -3.87
C ILE A 152 -6.94 -12.19 -3.75
N PHE A 153 -7.27 -11.05 -4.35
CA PHE A 153 -8.65 -10.54 -4.35
C PHE A 153 -9.60 -11.44 -5.15
N ALA A 154 -9.17 -11.96 -6.29
CA ALA A 154 -9.97 -12.92 -7.06
C ALA A 154 -10.21 -14.20 -6.26
N GLY A 155 -9.19 -14.76 -5.61
CA GLY A 155 -9.32 -15.92 -4.75
C GLY A 155 -10.29 -15.68 -3.59
N ASN A 156 -10.27 -14.52 -2.97
CA ASN A 156 -11.20 -14.16 -1.89
C ASN A 156 -12.66 -14.07 -2.38
N LEU A 157 -12.88 -13.54 -3.59
CA LEU A 157 -14.21 -13.51 -4.24
C LEU A 157 -14.76 -14.93 -4.49
N PHE A 158 -13.92 -15.82 -5.01
CA PHE A 158 -14.33 -17.22 -5.24
C PHE A 158 -14.69 -17.94 -3.93
N VAL A 159 -13.92 -17.72 -2.86
CA VAL A 159 -14.17 -18.35 -1.55
C VAL A 159 -15.45 -17.83 -0.90
N LYS A 160 -15.77 -16.56 -1.05
CA LYS A 160 -16.99 -15.96 -0.47
C LYS A 160 -18.26 -16.19 -1.31
N GLY A 161 -18.14 -16.68 -2.54
CA GLY A 161 -19.27 -16.88 -3.44
C GLY A 161 -20.00 -15.59 -3.85
N GLU A 162 -19.45 -14.44 -3.51
CA GLU A 162 -19.98 -13.14 -3.90
C GLU A 162 -19.50 -12.81 -5.33
N ILE A 163 -20.34 -13.14 -6.31
CA ILE A 163 -20.20 -12.57 -7.66
C ILE A 163 -20.49 -11.07 -7.50
N PRO A 164 -19.61 -10.18 -7.92
CA PRO A 164 -19.88 -8.75 -7.80
C PRO A 164 -21.14 -8.44 -8.64
N GLU A 165 -22.22 -8.16 -7.94
CA GLU A 165 -23.39 -7.57 -8.57
C GLU A 165 -22.96 -6.31 -9.29
N SER A 166 -23.46 -6.18 -10.52
CA SER A 166 -23.13 -5.13 -11.48
C SER A 166 -22.99 -3.75 -10.82
N ILE A 167 -21.89 -3.10 -11.18
CA ILE A 167 -21.63 -1.68 -10.87
C ILE A 167 -22.84 -0.87 -11.34
N PRO A 168 -23.45 -0.04 -10.46
CA PRO A 168 -24.45 0.92 -10.90
C PRO A 168 -23.84 2.00 -11.78
#